data_b3ae6be081a5a90f1f7e6125cae41a16
#
_entry.id   b3ae6be081a5a90f1f7e6125cae41a16
#
_cell.length_a   1.000
_cell.length_b   1.000
_cell.length_c   1.000
_cell.angle_alpha   90.00
_cell.angle_beta   90.00
_cell.angle_gamma   90.00
#
_symmetry.space_group_name_H-M   'P 1'
#
loop_
_entity.id
_entity.type
_entity.pdbx_description
1 polymer ?
#
loop_
_entity_poly.entity_id
_entity_poly.type
_entity_poly.pdbx_seq_one_letter_code
_entity_poly.pdbx_strand_id
1 'polypeptide(L)'
;MKKLFLIVLILFSFVQISNASQISYDKSGFVPVYTVIDDAVYDIRYYSSYNFTGNKINGYKAPVAYMTKESACALAVAAADLRKQGYRLLIWDTYRPQKAVDNFVKWINDPNDDGDKSFYPDLKKSDLLKGQYIMAKSGHSRGSTADLTIIKKDGSFVDMGGTFDLFSEISHPDYKKLTREQKKNRKILHDAMIKAGFQGIDSEWWHFTLKNEPYPDTYFNFDVK
;
A
#
# COMPACT_ATOMS: atom_id res chain seq x y z
N MET A 1 20.02 -69.56 15.90
CA MET A 1 19.51 -68.40 16.61
C MET A 1 19.41 -67.21 15.63
N LYS A 2 18.20 -66.94 15.14
CA LYS A 2 17.95 -65.79 14.21
C LYS A 2 17.62 -64.58 15.04
N LYS A 3 18.45 -63.51 14.95
CA LYS A 3 18.18 -62.20 15.59
C LYS A 3 17.18 -61.42 14.73
N LEU A 4 16.00 -61.15 15.29
CA LEU A 4 14.96 -60.32 14.69
C LEU A 4 15.32 -58.85 14.99
N PHE A 5 15.63 -58.08 13.95
CA PHE A 5 15.80 -56.61 14.07
C PHE A 5 14.43 -55.95 13.90
N LEU A 6 13.94 -55.35 14.99
CA LEU A 6 12.72 -54.55 14.98
C LEU A 6 13.08 -53.11 14.51
N ILE A 7 12.68 -52.76 13.31
CA ILE A 7 12.82 -51.38 12.82
C ILE A 7 11.58 -50.62 13.30
N VAL A 8 11.79 -49.69 14.25
CA VAL A 8 10.75 -48.75 14.66
C VAL A 8 10.77 -47.56 13.69
N LEU A 9 9.78 -47.49 12.79
CA LEU A 9 9.53 -46.30 11.96
C LEU A 9 8.84 -45.25 12.79
N ILE A 10 9.58 -44.18 13.16
CA ILE A 10 9.00 -42.98 13.78
C ILE A 10 8.45 -42.12 12.63
N LEU A 11 7.13 -42.15 12.44
CA LEU A 11 6.43 -41.21 11.57
C LEU A 11 6.38 -39.84 12.22
N PHE A 12 7.25 -38.92 11.77
CA PHE A 12 7.10 -37.48 12.04
C PHE A 12 5.96 -36.96 11.20
N SER A 13 4.78 -36.82 11.80
CA SER A 13 3.69 -36.02 11.20
C SER A 13 4.05 -34.53 11.30
N PHE A 14 4.47 -33.94 10.19
CA PHE A 14 4.54 -32.48 10.06
C PHE A 14 3.10 -31.94 10.09
N VAL A 15 2.68 -31.39 11.22
CA VAL A 15 1.50 -30.54 11.30
C VAL A 15 1.84 -29.26 10.55
N GLN A 16 1.38 -29.11 9.33
CA GLN A 16 1.35 -27.81 8.66
C GLN A 16 0.33 -26.96 9.39
N ILE A 17 0.80 -26.07 10.29
CA ILE A 17 -0.01 -24.99 10.80
C ILE A 17 -0.21 -24.01 9.66
N SER A 18 -1.36 -24.09 8.99
CA SER A 18 -1.78 -23.02 8.09
C SER A 18 -2.03 -21.77 8.93
N ASN A 19 -1.15 -20.80 8.86
CA ASN A 19 -1.40 -19.49 9.44
C ASN A 19 -2.59 -18.85 8.68
N ALA A 20 -3.81 -19.07 9.19
CA ALA A 20 -4.97 -18.35 8.72
C ALA A 20 -4.76 -16.87 9.03
N SER A 21 -4.89 -16.00 8.02
CA SER A 21 -4.73 -14.56 8.18
C SER A 21 -5.71 -14.05 9.23
N GLN A 22 -5.18 -13.40 10.27
CA GLN A 22 -5.95 -12.91 11.42
C GLN A 22 -6.49 -11.50 11.16
N ILE A 23 -7.75 -11.25 11.51
CA ILE A 23 -8.32 -9.90 11.55
C ILE A 23 -8.14 -9.33 12.97
N SER A 24 -7.58 -8.11 13.07
CA SER A 24 -7.37 -7.41 14.35
C SER A 24 -8.01 -6.02 14.35
N TYR A 25 -8.51 -5.59 15.50
CA TYR A 25 -9.02 -4.22 15.75
C TYR A 25 -8.10 -3.41 16.67
N ASP A 26 -7.01 -4.00 17.12
CA ASP A 26 -6.02 -3.36 17.97
C ASP A 26 -5.15 -2.38 17.16
N LYS A 27 -5.09 -1.12 17.60
CA LYS A 27 -4.25 -0.08 16.99
C LYS A 27 -3.03 0.32 17.83
N SER A 28 -2.75 -0.39 18.91
CA SER A 28 -1.68 -0.01 19.85
C SER A 28 -0.28 0.04 19.21
N GLY A 29 -0.05 -0.76 18.16
CA GLY A 29 1.18 -0.75 17.36
C GLY A 29 1.26 0.34 16.28
N PHE A 30 0.25 1.21 16.16
CA PHE A 30 0.16 2.22 15.12
C PHE A 30 0.38 3.63 15.65
N VAL A 31 0.94 4.48 14.81
CA VAL A 31 1.10 5.90 15.07
C VAL A 31 0.61 6.73 13.88
N PRO A 32 0.04 7.92 14.11
CA PRO A 32 -0.19 8.88 13.04
C PRO A 32 1.14 9.33 12.45
N VAL A 33 1.27 9.33 11.12
CA VAL A 33 2.53 9.67 10.44
C VAL A 33 2.99 11.09 10.76
N TYR A 34 2.06 12.03 10.98
CA TYR A 34 2.40 13.42 11.34
C TYR A 34 3.15 13.54 12.69
N THR A 35 3.14 12.51 13.53
CA THR A 35 3.89 12.51 14.80
C THR A 35 5.39 12.24 14.61
N VAL A 36 5.79 11.77 13.44
CA VAL A 36 7.19 11.43 13.10
C VAL A 36 7.71 12.18 11.86
N ILE A 37 6.81 12.71 11.01
CA ILE A 37 7.14 13.50 9.82
C ILE A 37 6.27 14.75 9.84
N ASP A 38 6.83 15.86 10.25
CA ASP A 38 6.15 17.14 10.49
C ASP A 38 5.84 17.94 9.21
N ASP A 39 6.57 17.70 8.13
CA ASP A 39 6.45 18.41 6.85
C ASP A 39 5.78 17.61 5.73
N ALA A 40 5.31 16.39 6.00
CA ALA A 40 4.54 15.64 5.04
C ALA A 40 3.19 16.30 4.75
N VAL A 41 2.74 16.22 3.50
CA VAL A 41 1.42 16.67 3.06
C VAL A 41 0.51 15.47 2.91
N TYR A 42 -0.76 15.62 3.31
CA TYR A 42 -1.74 14.55 3.32
C TYR A 42 -2.90 14.89 2.38
N ASP A 43 -3.13 14.02 1.40
CA ASP A 43 -4.29 14.02 0.50
C ASP A 43 -4.92 12.62 0.56
N ILE A 44 -5.51 12.29 1.71
CA ILE A 44 -6.04 10.95 1.99
C ILE A 44 -7.28 10.71 1.11
N ARG A 45 -7.04 10.10 -0.05
CA ARG A 45 -8.01 9.97 -1.16
C ARG A 45 -9.28 9.23 -0.76
N TYR A 46 -9.16 8.22 0.06
CA TYR A 46 -10.32 7.40 0.48
C TYR A 46 -11.18 8.06 1.57
N TYR A 47 -10.70 9.15 2.16
CA TYR A 47 -11.53 9.99 3.02
C TYR A 47 -12.49 10.91 2.22
N SER A 48 -12.21 11.16 0.96
CA SER A 48 -13.01 11.97 0.03
C SER A 48 -13.67 11.10 -1.05
N SER A 49 -14.43 11.73 -1.95
CA SER A 49 -14.96 11.10 -3.16
C SER A 49 -13.95 11.10 -4.33
N TYR A 50 -12.78 11.72 -4.19
CA TYR A 50 -11.77 11.79 -5.25
C TYR A 50 -10.92 10.51 -5.29
N ASN A 51 -11.54 9.42 -5.66
CA ASN A 51 -10.96 8.09 -5.84
C ASN A 51 -11.76 7.32 -6.90
N PHE A 52 -11.29 6.15 -7.31
CA PHE A 52 -11.89 5.37 -8.38
C PHE A 52 -13.34 4.93 -8.14
N THR A 53 -13.81 4.87 -6.90
CA THR A 53 -15.21 4.55 -6.60
C THR A 53 -16.14 5.77 -6.71
N GLY A 54 -15.58 6.99 -6.75
CA GLY A 54 -16.36 8.22 -6.70
C GLY A 54 -17.04 8.51 -5.34
N ASN A 55 -16.76 7.70 -4.33
CA ASN A 55 -17.38 7.76 -3.03
C ASN A 55 -16.36 7.72 -1.89
N LYS A 56 -16.71 8.27 -0.72
CA LYS A 56 -15.93 8.09 0.50
C LYS A 56 -15.94 6.62 0.93
N ILE A 57 -14.75 6.09 1.23
CA ILE A 57 -14.57 4.67 1.52
C ILE A 57 -14.85 4.36 2.99
N ASN A 58 -15.48 3.20 3.21
CA ASN A 58 -15.82 2.73 4.55
C ASN A 58 -14.55 2.55 5.41
N GLY A 59 -14.62 3.04 6.66
CA GLY A 59 -13.50 2.97 7.61
C GLY A 59 -12.67 4.24 7.67
N TYR A 60 -12.73 5.15 6.68
CA TYR A 60 -12.06 6.46 6.73
C TYR A 60 -12.98 7.50 7.37
N LYS A 61 -12.71 7.86 8.63
CA LYS A 61 -13.48 8.84 9.42
C LYS A 61 -12.77 10.18 9.53
N ALA A 62 -11.43 10.21 9.32
CA ALA A 62 -10.62 11.41 9.30
C ALA A 62 -9.53 11.29 8.20
N PRO A 63 -8.99 12.41 7.69
CA PRO A 63 -7.89 12.41 6.70
C PRO A 63 -6.54 12.23 7.40
N VAL A 64 -6.35 11.09 8.08
CA VAL A 64 -5.15 10.76 8.85
C VAL A 64 -4.45 9.56 8.23
N ALA A 65 -3.14 9.64 8.08
CA ALA A 65 -2.29 8.52 7.73
C ALA A 65 -1.81 7.81 9.00
N TYR A 66 -2.17 6.52 9.16
CA TYR A 66 -1.64 5.66 10.21
C TYR A 66 -0.68 4.64 9.63
N MET A 67 0.42 4.36 10.33
CA MET A 67 1.33 3.26 10.01
C MET A 67 1.74 2.52 11.28
N THR A 68 2.25 1.30 11.15
CA THR A 68 2.97 0.67 12.25
C THR A 68 4.13 1.58 12.66
N LYS A 69 4.49 1.55 13.93
CA LYS A 69 5.56 2.40 14.49
C LYS A 69 6.88 2.23 13.72
N GLU A 70 7.21 0.99 13.40
CA GLU A 70 8.43 0.64 12.66
C GLU A 70 8.41 1.22 11.24
N SER A 71 7.30 1.08 10.52
CA SER A 71 7.20 1.61 9.16
C SER A 71 7.10 3.13 9.11
N ALA A 72 6.47 3.77 10.11
CA ALA A 72 6.47 5.23 10.24
C ALA A 72 7.89 5.78 10.50
N CYS A 73 8.68 5.12 11.35
CA CYS A 73 10.08 5.48 11.57
C CYS A 73 10.93 5.29 10.31
N ALA A 74 10.73 4.19 9.58
CA ALA A 74 11.42 3.95 8.31
C ALA A 74 11.02 5.02 7.26
N LEU A 75 9.75 5.38 7.18
CA LEU A 75 9.27 6.44 6.28
C LEU A 75 9.88 7.81 6.62
N ALA A 76 10.11 8.10 7.91
CA ALA A 76 10.80 9.32 8.33
C ALA A 76 12.26 9.36 7.83
N VAL A 77 12.94 8.21 7.68
CA VAL A 77 14.28 8.14 7.07
C VAL A 77 14.21 8.53 5.58
N ALA A 78 13.23 8.02 4.83
CA ALA A 78 13.00 8.40 3.44
C ALA A 78 12.69 9.90 3.31
N ALA A 79 11.79 10.43 4.17
CA ALA A 79 11.45 11.85 4.19
C ALA A 79 12.68 12.74 4.45
N ALA A 80 13.54 12.35 5.40
CA ALA A 80 14.77 13.08 5.70
C ALA A 80 15.77 13.09 4.53
N ASP A 81 15.86 12.00 3.76
CA ASP A 81 16.70 11.93 2.57
C ASP A 81 16.15 12.81 1.43
N LEU A 82 14.84 12.76 1.18
CA LEU A 82 14.14 13.57 0.18
C LEU A 82 14.22 15.07 0.51
N ARG A 83 14.11 15.44 1.79
CA ARG A 83 14.23 16.83 2.26
C ARG A 83 15.57 17.47 1.91
N LYS A 84 16.67 16.69 1.97
CA LYS A 84 18.01 17.13 1.54
C LYS A 84 18.09 17.42 0.05
N GLN A 85 17.23 16.78 -0.73
CA GLN A 85 17.13 16.96 -2.17
C GLN A 85 16.10 18.05 -2.58
N GLY A 86 15.46 18.70 -1.60
CA GLY A 86 14.47 19.75 -1.86
C GLY A 86 13.03 19.27 -2.04
N TYR A 87 12.74 18.05 -1.61
CA TYR A 87 11.41 17.46 -1.71
C TYR A 87 10.77 17.20 -0.35
N ARG A 88 9.44 17.08 -0.34
CA ARG A 88 8.61 16.59 0.77
C ARG A 88 7.73 15.44 0.28
N LEU A 89 7.24 14.62 1.18
CA LEU A 89 6.27 13.57 0.88
C LEU A 89 4.87 14.17 0.74
N LEU A 90 4.12 13.68 -0.25
CA LEU A 90 2.67 13.78 -0.34
C LEU A 90 2.10 12.37 -0.22
N ILE A 91 1.29 12.12 0.79
CA ILE A 91 0.76 10.80 1.16
C ILE A 91 -0.71 10.72 0.76
N TRP A 92 -1.07 9.70 -0.03
CA TRP A 92 -2.42 9.44 -0.49
C TRP A 92 -3.13 8.37 0.34
N ASP A 93 -2.40 7.33 0.75
CA ASP A 93 -2.90 6.27 1.62
C ASP A 93 -1.76 5.60 2.38
N THR A 94 -2.10 5.02 3.54
CA THR A 94 -1.16 4.20 4.35
C THR A 94 -1.91 3.00 4.91
N TYR A 95 -2.15 2.91 6.22
CA TYR A 95 -3.03 1.90 6.75
C TYR A 95 -4.44 2.06 6.16
N ARG A 96 -4.93 0.99 5.54
CA ARG A 96 -6.27 0.85 4.98
C ARG A 96 -7.01 -0.26 5.73
N PRO A 97 -8.09 0.06 6.44
CA PRO A 97 -8.87 -0.96 7.16
C PRO A 97 -9.34 -2.08 6.21
N GLN A 98 -9.39 -3.33 6.68
CA GLN A 98 -9.92 -4.43 5.86
C GLN A 98 -11.34 -4.13 5.34
N LYS A 99 -12.21 -3.48 6.14
CA LYS A 99 -13.54 -3.05 5.68
C LYS A 99 -13.53 -2.09 4.49
N ALA A 100 -12.44 -1.34 4.28
CA ALA A 100 -12.26 -0.50 3.10
C ALA A 100 -11.95 -1.36 1.87
N VAL A 101 -11.11 -2.38 2.01
CA VAL A 101 -10.84 -3.36 0.96
C VAL A 101 -12.11 -4.13 0.59
N ASP A 102 -12.88 -4.54 1.58
CA ASP A 102 -14.17 -5.20 1.38
C ASP A 102 -15.17 -4.28 0.62
N ASN A 103 -15.12 -2.95 0.91
CA ASN A 103 -15.92 -1.96 0.19
C ASN A 103 -15.51 -1.86 -1.29
N PHE A 104 -14.20 -1.93 -1.62
CA PHE A 104 -13.73 -1.97 -3.02
C PHE A 104 -14.26 -3.20 -3.75
N VAL A 105 -14.15 -4.38 -3.14
CA VAL A 105 -14.64 -5.63 -3.73
C VAL A 105 -16.17 -5.58 -3.93
N LYS A 106 -16.92 -5.03 -2.97
CA LYS A 106 -18.36 -4.82 -3.10
C LYS A 106 -18.68 -3.90 -4.27
N TRP A 107 -17.98 -2.75 -4.37
CA TRP A 107 -18.18 -1.79 -5.46
C TRP A 107 -17.88 -2.41 -6.82
N ILE A 108 -16.78 -3.18 -6.98
CA ILE A 108 -16.45 -3.85 -8.24
C ILE A 108 -17.57 -4.79 -8.70
N ASN A 109 -18.22 -5.47 -7.76
CA ASN A 109 -19.29 -6.42 -8.05
C ASN A 109 -20.68 -5.75 -8.22
N ASP A 110 -20.82 -4.45 -7.97
CA ASP A 110 -22.06 -3.72 -8.19
C ASP A 110 -22.16 -3.28 -9.66
N PRO A 111 -23.09 -3.80 -10.47
CA PRO A 111 -23.22 -3.44 -11.88
C PRO A 111 -23.83 -2.05 -12.08
N ASN A 112 -24.36 -1.40 -11.04
CA ASN A 112 -25.07 -0.12 -11.15
C ASN A 112 -24.23 1.10 -10.74
N ASP A 113 -23.00 0.90 -10.30
CA ASP A 113 -22.09 1.97 -9.86
C ASP A 113 -20.73 1.83 -10.57
N ASP A 114 -20.50 2.63 -11.60
CA ASP A 114 -19.23 2.64 -12.35
C ASP A 114 -18.14 3.47 -11.68
N GLY A 115 -18.46 4.24 -10.63
CA GLY A 115 -17.51 5.14 -9.98
C GLY A 115 -16.93 6.19 -10.93
N ASP A 116 -15.65 6.51 -10.76
CA ASP A 116 -14.94 7.47 -11.63
C ASP A 116 -14.08 6.73 -12.67
N LYS A 117 -14.59 6.67 -13.89
CA LYS A 117 -13.97 6.00 -15.04
C LYS A 117 -12.60 6.58 -15.44
N SER A 118 -12.27 7.80 -15.03
CA SER A 118 -10.97 8.41 -15.32
C SER A 118 -9.79 7.68 -14.66
N PHE A 119 -10.05 6.91 -13.59
CA PHE A 119 -9.03 6.09 -12.93
C PHE A 119 -8.75 4.75 -13.65
N TYR A 120 -9.62 4.30 -14.56
CA TYR A 120 -9.44 3.05 -15.32
C TYR A 120 -9.98 3.19 -16.76
N PRO A 121 -9.42 4.14 -17.53
CA PRO A 121 -9.97 4.54 -18.84
C PRO A 121 -10.00 3.40 -19.85
N ASP A 122 -9.01 2.52 -19.81
CA ASP A 122 -8.80 1.44 -20.78
C ASP A 122 -9.28 0.07 -20.28
N LEU A 123 -9.80 -0.02 -19.05
CA LEU A 123 -10.21 -1.28 -18.44
C LEU A 123 -11.72 -1.32 -18.20
N LYS A 124 -12.26 -2.52 -18.13
CA LYS A 124 -13.59 -2.75 -17.54
C LYS A 124 -13.44 -2.86 -16.03
N LYS A 125 -14.43 -2.39 -15.26
CA LYS A 125 -14.41 -2.48 -13.80
C LYS A 125 -14.16 -3.90 -13.29
N SER A 126 -14.77 -4.91 -13.93
CA SER A 126 -14.55 -6.33 -13.61
C SER A 126 -13.11 -6.80 -13.79
N ASP A 127 -12.30 -6.13 -14.62
CA ASP A 127 -10.94 -6.51 -14.89
C ASP A 127 -9.97 -6.04 -13.79
N LEU A 128 -10.41 -5.09 -12.93
CA LEU A 128 -9.62 -4.61 -11.79
C LEU A 128 -9.29 -5.74 -10.79
N LEU A 129 -10.20 -6.70 -10.59
CA LEU A 129 -9.93 -7.91 -9.79
C LEU A 129 -9.03 -8.89 -10.54
N LYS A 130 -9.30 -9.12 -11.83
CA LYS A 130 -8.54 -10.08 -12.66
C LYS A 130 -7.11 -9.64 -12.90
N GLY A 131 -6.92 -8.33 -13.11
CA GLY A 131 -5.62 -7.69 -13.31
C GLY A 131 -4.79 -7.53 -12.03
N GLN A 132 -5.30 -7.99 -10.89
CA GLN A 132 -4.65 -7.90 -9.58
C GLN A 132 -4.41 -6.45 -9.08
N TYR A 133 -5.09 -5.45 -9.66
CA TYR A 133 -5.04 -4.08 -9.15
C TYR A 133 -5.75 -3.96 -7.80
N ILE A 134 -6.87 -4.68 -7.63
CA ILE A 134 -7.65 -4.72 -6.39
C ILE A 134 -7.80 -6.17 -5.96
N MET A 135 -7.41 -6.49 -4.74
CA MET A 135 -7.45 -7.82 -4.15
C MET A 135 -8.32 -7.84 -2.89
N ALA A 136 -8.85 -9.01 -2.52
CA ALA A 136 -9.64 -9.19 -1.29
C ALA A 136 -8.81 -9.01 0.01
N LYS A 137 -7.50 -9.02 -0.10
CA LYS A 137 -6.52 -8.73 0.97
C LYS A 137 -5.51 -7.72 0.45
N SER A 138 -5.14 -6.75 1.28
CA SER A 138 -4.21 -5.68 0.89
C SER A 138 -3.04 -5.56 1.88
N GLY A 139 -1.85 -5.28 1.36
CA GLY A 139 -0.68 -4.92 2.16
C GLY A 139 -0.95 -3.75 3.11
N HIS A 140 -1.75 -2.78 2.66
CA HIS A 140 -2.15 -1.63 3.47
C HIS A 140 -2.87 -2.02 4.76
N SER A 141 -3.67 -3.09 4.75
CA SER A 141 -4.37 -3.54 5.96
C SER A 141 -3.44 -4.11 7.03
N ARG A 142 -2.18 -4.40 6.68
CA ARG A 142 -1.14 -4.81 7.63
C ARG A 142 -0.40 -3.62 8.27
N GLY A 143 -0.65 -2.40 7.77
CA GLY A 143 -0.18 -1.15 8.35
C GLY A 143 1.26 -0.75 8.02
N SER A 144 1.94 -1.44 7.12
CA SER A 144 3.32 -1.16 6.75
C SER A 144 3.51 -0.79 5.28
N THR A 145 2.42 -0.45 4.61
CA THR A 145 2.38 -0.02 3.20
C THR A 145 1.99 1.45 3.11
N ALA A 146 2.56 2.16 2.15
CA ALA A 146 2.24 3.54 1.84
C ALA A 146 2.14 3.77 0.33
N ASP A 147 1.10 4.49 -0.08
CA ASP A 147 0.92 5.08 -1.39
C ASP A 147 1.23 6.58 -1.31
N LEU A 148 2.26 7.02 -2.03
CA LEU A 148 2.80 8.35 -1.87
C LEU A 148 3.57 8.85 -3.09
N THR A 149 3.81 10.15 -3.12
CA THR A 149 4.68 10.80 -4.09
C THR A 149 5.56 11.84 -3.42
N ILE A 150 6.34 12.56 -4.22
CA ILE A 150 7.09 13.74 -3.80
C ILE A 150 6.50 15.02 -4.39
N ILE A 151 6.56 16.08 -3.61
CA ILE A 151 6.32 17.45 -4.05
C ILE A 151 7.57 18.28 -3.78
N LYS A 152 7.74 19.37 -4.50
CA LYS A 152 8.83 20.32 -4.21
C LYS A 152 8.59 21.03 -2.88
N LYS A 153 9.64 21.65 -2.34
CA LYS A 153 9.61 22.35 -1.07
C LYS A 153 8.59 23.51 -1.06
N ASP A 154 8.36 24.12 -2.21
CA ASP A 154 7.38 25.20 -2.40
C ASP A 154 5.91 24.70 -2.53
N GLY A 155 5.70 23.38 -2.51
CA GLY A 155 4.40 22.73 -2.64
C GLY A 155 4.00 22.39 -4.07
N SER A 156 4.81 22.74 -5.08
CA SER A 156 4.50 22.38 -6.47
C SER A 156 4.66 20.88 -6.72
N PHE A 157 3.77 20.33 -7.54
CA PHE A 157 3.79 18.93 -7.90
C PHE A 157 5.01 18.56 -8.75
N VAL A 158 5.44 17.32 -8.60
CA VAL A 158 6.48 16.70 -9.42
C VAL A 158 5.80 15.78 -10.44
N ASP A 159 6.11 15.96 -11.72
CA ASP A 159 5.52 15.14 -12.80
C ASP A 159 6.06 13.70 -12.75
N MET A 160 5.19 12.76 -12.38
CA MET A 160 5.47 11.33 -12.33
C MET A 160 4.97 10.58 -13.57
N GLY A 161 4.30 11.27 -14.52
CA GLY A 161 3.75 10.67 -15.74
C GLY A 161 2.40 9.95 -15.55
N GLY A 162 1.89 9.88 -14.35
CA GLY A 162 0.60 9.30 -14.00
C GLY A 162 0.23 9.68 -12.57
N THR A 163 -1.06 9.60 -12.23
CA THR A 163 -1.58 9.91 -10.90
C THR A 163 -1.78 8.63 -10.08
N PHE A 164 -2.01 8.81 -8.79
CA PHE A 164 -2.44 7.77 -7.86
C PHE A 164 -3.71 7.06 -8.34
N ASP A 165 -3.79 5.74 -8.16
CA ASP A 165 -4.91 4.86 -8.55
C ASP A 165 -5.27 4.90 -10.05
N LEU A 166 -4.40 5.38 -10.92
CA LEU A 166 -4.60 5.23 -12.35
C LEU A 166 -4.28 3.78 -12.76
N PHE A 167 -5.31 2.96 -12.92
CA PHE A 167 -5.18 1.56 -13.34
C PHE A 167 -4.90 1.47 -14.84
N SER A 168 -3.63 1.59 -15.19
CA SER A 168 -3.13 1.62 -16.56
C SER A 168 -1.64 1.28 -16.57
N GLU A 169 -1.13 0.83 -17.71
CA GLU A 169 0.30 0.49 -17.90
C GLU A 169 1.26 1.65 -17.54
N ILE A 170 0.82 2.90 -17.69
CA ILE A 170 1.65 4.06 -17.32
C ILE A 170 1.99 4.08 -15.84
N SER A 171 1.20 3.42 -15.00
CA SER A 171 1.43 3.30 -13.55
C SER A 171 2.52 2.30 -13.19
N HIS A 172 2.89 1.42 -14.10
CA HIS A 172 3.96 0.46 -13.86
C HIS A 172 5.31 1.20 -13.74
N PRO A 173 6.15 0.86 -12.75
CA PRO A 173 7.46 1.50 -12.54
C PRO A 173 8.35 1.45 -13.77
N ASP A 174 8.28 0.37 -14.55
CA ASP A 174 9.11 0.12 -15.73
C ASP A 174 8.51 0.60 -17.06
N TYR A 175 7.39 1.33 -17.05
CA TYR A 175 6.73 1.82 -18.26
C TYR A 175 7.70 2.57 -19.18
N LYS A 176 7.79 2.11 -20.43
CA LYS A 176 8.88 2.51 -21.33
C LYS A 176 8.72 3.90 -21.93
N LYS A 177 7.46 4.38 -22.07
CA LYS A 177 7.15 5.64 -22.76
C LYS A 177 7.18 6.88 -21.85
N LEU A 178 7.65 6.76 -20.59
CA LEU A 178 7.87 7.92 -19.74
C LEU A 178 8.96 8.82 -20.31
N THR A 179 8.79 10.15 -20.14
CA THR A 179 9.83 11.12 -20.43
C THR A 179 11.07 10.89 -19.54
N ARG A 180 12.22 11.47 -19.94
CA ARG A 180 13.44 11.41 -19.13
C ARG A 180 13.23 12.01 -17.74
N GLU A 181 12.47 13.11 -17.66
CA GLU A 181 12.20 13.79 -16.39
C GLU A 181 11.29 12.94 -15.48
N GLN A 182 10.21 12.37 -16.01
CA GLN A 182 9.32 11.47 -15.25
C GLN A 182 10.07 10.24 -14.69
N LYS A 183 10.94 9.62 -15.50
CA LYS A 183 11.81 8.52 -15.06
C LYS A 183 12.74 8.94 -13.92
N LYS A 184 13.35 10.14 -14.05
CA LYS A 184 14.20 10.70 -13.00
C LYS A 184 13.42 10.94 -11.70
N ASN A 185 12.22 11.52 -11.80
CA ASN A 185 11.38 11.84 -10.67
C ASN A 185 10.94 10.57 -9.92
N ARG A 186 10.45 9.54 -10.65
CA ARG A 186 10.13 8.23 -10.04
C ARG A 186 11.35 7.60 -9.39
N LYS A 187 12.53 7.71 -10.01
CA LYS A 187 13.77 7.17 -9.44
C LYS A 187 14.15 7.85 -8.12
N ILE A 188 14.00 9.16 -7.99
CA ILE A 188 14.27 9.91 -6.74
C ILE A 188 13.42 9.34 -5.60
N LEU A 189 12.11 9.18 -5.81
CA LEU A 189 11.21 8.60 -4.83
C LEU A 189 11.60 7.15 -4.51
N HIS A 190 11.71 6.32 -5.55
CA HIS A 190 12.05 4.91 -5.42
C HIS A 190 13.34 4.69 -4.61
N ASP A 191 14.43 5.38 -4.96
CA ASP A 191 15.73 5.21 -4.31
C ASP A 191 15.66 5.59 -2.81
N ALA A 192 14.95 6.67 -2.47
CA ALA A 192 14.75 7.06 -1.08
C ALA A 192 13.97 6.01 -0.28
N MET A 193 12.92 5.44 -0.87
CA MET A 193 12.09 4.40 -0.24
C MET A 193 12.87 3.09 -0.07
N ILE A 194 13.61 2.64 -1.11
CA ILE A 194 14.42 1.43 -1.02
C ILE A 194 15.52 1.57 0.04
N LYS A 195 16.17 2.72 0.10
CA LYS A 195 17.21 3.02 1.11
C LYS A 195 16.65 3.01 2.54
N ALA A 196 15.39 3.39 2.71
CA ALA A 196 14.68 3.35 3.98
C ALA A 196 14.13 1.95 4.35
N GLY A 197 14.37 0.93 3.52
CA GLY A 197 13.99 -0.47 3.80
C GLY A 197 12.64 -0.89 3.22
N PHE A 198 12.00 -0.06 2.39
CA PHE A 198 10.79 -0.43 1.68
C PHE A 198 11.09 -1.22 0.41
N GLN A 199 10.06 -1.81 -0.17
CA GLN A 199 10.05 -2.41 -1.50
C GLN A 199 8.80 -1.94 -2.25
N GLY A 200 8.95 -1.71 -3.55
CA GLY A 200 7.85 -1.39 -4.46
C GLY A 200 7.18 -2.64 -5.01
N ILE A 201 6.17 -2.44 -5.86
CA ILE A 201 5.51 -3.48 -6.66
C ILE A 201 5.57 -3.12 -8.15
N ASP A 202 5.37 -4.10 -9.03
CA ASP A 202 5.57 -3.93 -10.47
C ASP A 202 4.39 -3.22 -11.18
N SER A 203 3.24 -3.07 -10.51
CA SER A 203 2.04 -2.47 -11.09
C SER A 203 1.83 -1.00 -10.76
N GLU A 204 2.50 -0.48 -9.69
CA GLU A 204 2.21 0.85 -9.13
C GLU A 204 3.50 1.54 -8.65
N TRP A 205 3.88 2.65 -9.29
CA TRP A 205 5.11 3.38 -8.96
C TRP A 205 5.07 4.08 -7.60
N TRP A 206 3.91 4.31 -7.04
CA TRP A 206 3.68 5.01 -5.76
C TRP A 206 3.63 4.08 -4.54
N HIS A 207 3.46 2.76 -4.76
CA HIS A 207 3.19 1.76 -3.73
C HIS A 207 4.47 1.17 -3.14
N PHE A 208 4.62 1.26 -1.82
CA PHE A 208 5.79 0.78 -1.10
C PHE A 208 5.41 0.09 0.20
N THR A 209 5.92 -1.12 0.42
CA THR A 209 5.73 -1.89 1.65
C THR A 209 7.06 -2.07 2.37
N LEU A 210 7.10 -1.92 3.70
CA LEU A 210 8.31 -2.19 4.49
C LEU A 210 8.66 -3.69 4.39
N LYS A 211 9.93 -4.02 4.04
CA LYS A 211 10.38 -5.41 3.82
C LYS A 211 10.20 -6.29 5.05
N ASN A 212 10.54 -5.75 6.22
CA ASN A 212 10.44 -6.46 7.50
C ASN A 212 9.25 -5.89 8.30
N GLU A 213 8.06 -6.02 7.75
CA GLU A 213 6.84 -5.55 8.41
C GLU A 213 6.56 -6.36 9.69
N PRO A 214 6.10 -5.70 10.80
CA PRO A 214 5.91 -6.37 12.08
C PRO A 214 4.71 -7.33 12.10
N TYR A 215 3.75 -7.16 11.18
CA TYR A 215 2.50 -7.92 11.13
C TYR A 215 2.22 -8.53 9.76
N PRO A 216 3.06 -9.44 9.24
CA PRO A 216 2.94 -9.93 7.85
C PRO A 216 1.65 -10.72 7.58
N ASP A 217 1.03 -11.30 8.60
CA ASP A 217 -0.16 -12.15 8.50
C ASP A 217 -1.41 -11.56 9.17
N THR A 218 -1.32 -10.35 9.74
CA THR A 218 -2.43 -9.71 10.46
C THR A 218 -3.02 -8.57 9.65
N TYR A 219 -4.32 -8.66 9.39
CA TYR A 219 -5.08 -7.61 8.69
C TYR A 219 -5.90 -6.82 9.71
N PHE A 220 -5.61 -5.55 9.83
CA PHE A 220 -6.27 -4.68 10.80
C PHE A 220 -7.56 -4.11 10.24
N ASN A 221 -8.54 -3.82 11.15
CA ASN A 221 -9.86 -3.35 10.75
C ASN A 221 -10.43 -2.27 11.68
N PHE A 222 -9.56 -1.47 12.35
CA PHE A 222 -9.98 -0.29 13.09
C PHE A 222 -10.22 0.91 12.15
N ASP A 223 -11.06 1.86 12.58
CA ASP A 223 -11.34 3.06 11.78
C ASP A 223 -10.15 4.02 11.78
N VAL A 224 -9.89 4.65 10.64
CA VAL A 224 -8.98 5.79 10.49
C VAL A 224 -9.69 7.04 11.02
N LYS A 225 -9.32 7.51 12.23
CA LYS A 225 -9.96 8.65 12.92
C LYS A 225 -9.00 9.36 13.88
#